data_513c12fb0753c9f499c67044978a8525
#
_entry.id   513c12fb0753c9f499c67044978a8525
#
_cell.length_a   1.000
_cell.length_b   1.000
_cell.length_c   1.000
_cell.angle_alpha   90.00
_cell.angle_beta   90.00
_cell.angle_gamma   90.00
#
_symmetry.space_group_name_H-M   'P 1'
#
loop_
_entity.id
_entity.type
_entity.pdbx_description
1 polymer ?
#
loop_
_entity_poly.entity_id
_entity_poly.type
_entity_poly.pdbx_seq_one_letter_code
_entity_poly.pdbx_strand_id
1 'polypeptide(L)'
;CCDFAPLEQEGYAKVFGVQARYPLLLTQRAIVNLGLSGEHKHLNDRSVVGELSDKDANVVSLSLDGLAATASGQNRYQLALVAGDLNISGPPAYVQANAATVDTAGRYTKLRGEYQYLHFLNNGHRVLLRLSGQASDRNLDSSEKFLLGGVNGVRAYPEGEAPGDQALLA
;
A
#
# COMPACT_ATOMS: atom_id res chain seq x y z
N CYS A 1 -3.38 -0.85 -23.83
CA CYS A 1 -4.54 -1.10 -22.94
C CYS A 1 -5.70 -1.85 -23.60
N CYS A 2 -5.61 -2.25 -24.87
CA CYS A 2 -6.77 -2.78 -25.59
C CYS A 2 -6.71 -4.29 -25.91
N ASP A 3 -5.62 -4.97 -25.58
CA ASP A 3 -5.42 -6.38 -25.95
C ASP A 3 -6.26 -7.37 -25.12
N PHE A 4 -6.79 -6.94 -23.98
CA PHE A 4 -7.65 -7.75 -23.11
C PHE A 4 -9.15 -7.43 -23.22
N ALA A 5 -9.54 -6.49 -24.08
CA ALA A 5 -10.94 -6.14 -24.28
C ALA A 5 -11.86 -7.34 -24.66
N PRO A 6 -11.38 -8.37 -25.41
CA PRO A 6 -12.20 -9.53 -25.73
C PRO A 6 -12.48 -10.46 -24.55
N LEU A 7 -11.73 -10.34 -23.45
CA LEU A 7 -11.89 -11.20 -22.26
C LEU A 7 -12.93 -10.67 -21.28
N GLU A 8 -13.45 -9.43 -21.50
CA GLU A 8 -14.45 -8.78 -20.63
C GLU A 8 -14.15 -9.02 -19.14
N GLN A 9 -12.90 -8.73 -18.74
CA GLN A 9 -12.49 -8.92 -17.37
C GLN A 9 -13.09 -7.82 -16.49
N GLU A 10 -13.83 -8.23 -15.49
CA GLU A 10 -14.43 -7.35 -14.49
C GLU A 10 -13.94 -7.76 -13.09
N GLY A 11 -13.60 -6.77 -12.28
CA GLY A 11 -13.24 -6.97 -10.88
C GLY A 11 -14.02 -6.05 -9.98
N TYR A 12 -14.34 -6.50 -8.79
CA TYR A 12 -14.83 -5.63 -7.74
C TYR A 12 -14.08 -5.83 -6.44
N ALA A 13 -13.95 -4.74 -5.68
CA ALA A 13 -13.39 -4.72 -4.35
C ALA A 13 -14.40 -4.14 -3.36
N LYS A 14 -14.66 -4.85 -2.28
CA LYS A 14 -15.42 -4.34 -1.13
C LYS A 14 -14.49 -4.26 0.05
N VAL A 15 -14.36 -3.07 0.62
CA VAL A 15 -13.50 -2.84 1.79
C VAL A 15 -14.37 -2.25 2.91
N PHE A 16 -14.35 -2.91 4.05
CA PHE A 16 -14.93 -2.40 5.28
C PHE A 16 -13.80 -2.23 6.29
N GLY A 17 -13.73 -1.07 6.94
CA GLY A 17 -12.67 -0.81 7.90
C GLY A 17 -13.08 0.14 9.01
N VAL A 18 -12.37 0.05 10.11
CA VAL A 18 -12.45 0.97 11.24
C VAL A 18 -11.04 1.49 11.55
N GLN A 19 -10.98 2.76 11.92
CA GLN A 19 -9.72 3.40 12.27
C GLN A 19 -9.90 4.23 13.54
N ALA A 20 -8.93 4.14 14.43
CA ALA A 20 -8.76 5.01 15.58
C ALA A 20 -7.43 5.76 15.47
N ARG A 21 -7.43 7.04 15.86
CA ARG A 21 -6.22 7.86 15.87
C ARG A 21 -6.15 8.62 17.20
N TYR A 22 -4.97 8.60 17.82
CA TYR A 22 -4.69 9.27 19.06
C TYR A 22 -3.49 10.20 18.92
N PRO A 23 -3.62 11.50 19.25
CA PRO A 23 -2.50 12.43 19.20
C PRO A 23 -1.56 12.19 20.38
N LEU A 24 -0.33 11.76 20.11
CA LEU A 24 0.72 11.61 21.10
C LEU A 24 1.39 12.95 21.45
N LEU A 25 1.52 13.81 20.44
CA LEU A 25 2.07 15.16 20.57
C LEU A 25 1.24 16.12 19.72
N LEU A 26 0.83 17.21 20.33
CA LEU A 26 0.13 18.29 19.64
C LEU A 26 0.67 19.63 20.12
N THR A 27 1.47 20.27 19.28
CA THR A 27 2.07 21.58 19.52
C THR A 27 1.85 22.50 18.34
N GLN A 28 2.20 23.77 18.45
CA GLN A 28 2.11 24.72 17.32
C GLN A 28 3.05 24.35 16.14
N ARG A 29 4.11 23.57 16.40
CA ARG A 29 5.12 23.24 15.39
C ARG A 29 5.24 21.76 15.07
N ALA A 30 4.61 20.89 15.85
CA ALA A 30 4.70 19.45 15.66
C ALA A 30 3.41 18.76 16.06
N ILE A 31 3.03 17.79 15.25
CA ILE A 31 1.92 16.86 15.50
C ILE A 31 2.47 15.47 15.29
N VAL A 32 2.21 14.57 16.26
CA VAL A 32 2.54 13.14 16.16
C VAL A 32 1.30 12.36 16.56
N ASN A 33 0.85 11.46 15.72
CA ASN A 33 -0.30 10.62 15.97
C ASN A 33 0.07 9.15 15.96
N LEU A 34 -0.56 8.40 16.82
CA LEU A 34 -0.61 6.95 16.78
C LEU A 34 -1.95 6.53 16.16
N GLY A 35 -1.92 5.67 15.17
CA GLY A 35 -3.09 5.13 14.50
C GLY A 35 -3.19 3.63 14.66
N LEU A 36 -4.40 3.13 14.82
CA LEU A 36 -4.75 1.71 14.76
C LEU A 36 -5.88 1.55 13.78
N SER A 37 -5.75 0.66 12.80
CA SER A 37 -6.83 0.35 11.87
C SER A 37 -7.00 -1.16 11.71
N GLY A 38 -8.24 -1.56 11.42
CA GLY A 38 -8.60 -2.92 11.02
C GLY A 38 -9.46 -2.85 9.77
N GLU A 39 -9.15 -3.66 8.77
CA GLU A 39 -9.83 -3.71 7.48
C GLU A 39 -10.16 -5.15 7.12
N HIS A 40 -11.35 -5.34 6.56
CA HIS A 40 -11.74 -6.55 5.86
C HIS A 40 -11.94 -6.20 4.38
N LYS A 41 -11.23 -6.93 3.51
CA LYS A 41 -11.24 -6.72 2.05
C LYS A 41 -11.75 -7.98 1.39
N HIS A 42 -12.74 -7.84 0.51
CA HIS A 42 -13.19 -8.89 -0.38
C HIS A 42 -12.97 -8.46 -1.82
N LEU A 43 -12.17 -9.23 -2.55
CA LEU A 43 -11.71 -8.95 -3.91
C LEU A 43 -12.14 -10.11 -4.81
N ASN A 44 -12.87 -9.83 -5.86
CA ASN A 44 -13.33 -10.85 -6.80
C ASN A 44 -13.07 -10.41 -8.23
N ASP A 45 -12.43 -11.26 -9.01
CA ASP A 45 -12.13 -11.06 -10.41
C ASP A 45 -12.87 -12.10 -11.25
N ARG A 46 -13.56 -11.65 -12.30
CA ARG A 46 -14.36 -12.45 -13.22
C ARG A 46 -14.00 -12.17 -14.67
N SER A 47 -14.30 -13.14 -15.54
CA SER A 47 -14.23 -12.99 -16.99
C SER A 47 -15.44 -13.67 -17.64
N VAL A 48 -15.55 -13.59 -18.97
CA VAL A 48 -16.59 -14.28 -19.74
C VAL A 48 -16.62 -15.79 -19.52
N VAL A 49 -15.48 -16.39 -19.11
CA VAL A 49 -15.38 -17.83 -18.82
C VAL A 49 -15.70 -18.20 -17.38
N GLY A 50 -15.99 -17.20 -16.52
CA GLY A 50 -16.37 -17.41 -15.12
C GLY A 50 -15.47 -16.68 -14.13
N GLU A 51 -15.52 -17.13 -12.88
CA GLU A 51 -14.71 -16.58 -11.79
C GLU A 51 -13.23 -16.92 -11.99
N LEU A 52 -12.37 -15.90 -11.89
CA LEU A 52 -10.93 -16.04 -12.02
C LEU A 52 -10.26 -16.15 -10.66
N SER A 53 -10.65 -15.28 -9.72
CA SER A 53 -10.14 -15.30 -8.36
C SER A 53 -11.15 -14.74 -7.37
N ASP A 54 -11.14 -15.28 -6.17
CA ASP A 54 -11.88 -14.77 -5.02
C ASP A 54 -10.93 -14.73 -3.81
N LYS A 55 -10.84 -13.57 -3.17
CA LYS A 55 -9.86 -13.32 -2.12
C LYS A 55 -10.50 -12.55 -0.97
N ASP A 56 -10.29 -13.04 0.23
CA ASP A 56 -10.65 -12.37 1.47
C ASP A 56 -9.40 -12.03 2.28
N ALA A 57 -9.24 -10.78 2.65
CA ALA A 57 -8.11 -10.35 3.47
C ALA A 57 -8.59 -9.63 4.73
N ASN A 58 -8.05 -10.02 5.86
CA ASN A 58 -8.17 -9.30 7.12
C ASN A 58 -6.84 -8.64 7.43
N VAL A 59 -6.85 -7.32 7.62
CA VAL A 59 -5.63 -6.52 7.78
C VAL A 59 -5.75 -5.67 9.03
N VAL A 60 -4.72 -5.69 9.86
CA VAL A 60 -4.57 -4.79 11.02
C VAL A 60 -3.31 -3.97 10.83
N SER A 61 -3.39 -2.66 11.08
CA SER A 61 -2.25 -1.76 10.95
C SER A 61 -2.08 -0.91 12.20
N LEU A 62 -0.84 -0.82 12.65
CA LEU A 62 -0.39 0.14 13.66
C LEU A 62 0.46 1.18 12.96
N SER A 63 0.11 2.44 13.05
CA SER A 63 0.81 3.53 12.36
C SER A 63 1.26 4.63 13.31
N LEU A 64 2.39 5.23 12.96
CA LEU A 64 2.90 6.47 13.55
C LEU A 64 3.05 7.48 12.42
N ASP A 65 2.32 8.57 12.49
CA ASP A 65 2.42 9.66 11.54
C ASP A 65 2.67 11.00 12.21
N GLY A 66 3.36 11.86 11.52
CA GLY A 66 3.64 13.17 12.08
C GLY A 66 4.03 14.22 11.05
N LEU A 67 3.95 15.45 11.53
CA LEU A 67 4.38 16.65 10.84
C LEU A 67 5.15 17.51 11.82
N ALA A 68 6.31 18.01 11.41
CA ALA A 68 7.07 18.97 12.20
C ALA A 68 7.52 20.13 11.32
N ALA A 69 7.25 21.36 11.76
CA ALA A 69 7.70 22.59 11.12
C ALA A 69 8.97 23.09 11.80
N THR A 70 9.97 23.46 10.99
CA THR A 70 11.22 24.10 11.40
C THR A 70 11.29 25.51 10.82
N ALA A 71 12.29 26.29 11.20
CA ALA A 71 12.49 27.62 10.64
C ALA A 71 12.73 27.62 9.11
N SER A 72 13.32 26.54 8.58
CA SER A 72 13.71 26.41 7.18
C SER A 72 12.91 25.39 6.38
N GLY A 73 11.87 24.74 6.96
CA GLY A 73 11.12 23.73 6.23
C GLY A 73 10.09 22.96 7.06
N GLN A 74 9.58 21.91 6.43
CA GLN A 74 8.60 21.03 7.03
C GLN A 74 9.00 19.57 6.81
N ASN A 75 8.86 18.75 7.85
CA ASN A 75 9.01 17.30 7.79
C ASN A 75 7.64 16.64 7.91
N ARG A 76 7.36 15.67 7.07
CA ARG A 76 6.23 14.75 7.22
C ARG A 76 6.78 13.33 7.20
N TYR A 77 6.29 12.50 8.09
CA TYR A 77 6.65 11.08 8.11
C TYR A 77 5.43 10.22 8.41
N GLN A 78 5.47 9.02 7.90
CA GLN A 78 4.52 7.97 8.22
C GLN A 78 5.26 6.65 8.27
N LEU A 79 5.04 5.89 9.32
CA LEU A 79 5.53 4.53 9.50
C LEU A 79 4.35 3.66 9.86
N ALA A 80 4.20 2.51 9.23
CA ALA A 80 3.12 1.58 9.50
C ALA A 80 3.63 0.14 9.54
N LEU A 81 3.32 -0.55 10.63
CA LEU A 81 3.43 -2.00 10.74
C LEU A 81 2.08 -2.60 10.41
N VAL A 82 2.03 -3.45 9.40
CA VAL A 82 0.82 -4.06 8.87
C VAL A 82 0.92 -5.56 9.01
N ALA A 83 -0.07 -6.18 9.62
CA ALA A 83 -0.23 -7.63 9.68
C ALA A 83 -1.54 -8.01 8.99
N GLY A 84 -1.49 -8.96 8.07
CA GLY A 84 -2.65 -9.41 7.32
C GLY A 84 -2.74 -10.93 7.26
N ASP A 85 -3.94 -11.41 6.97
CA ASP A 85 -4.23 -12.80 6.68
C ASP A 85 -5.08 -12.85 5.40
N LEU A 86 -4.51 -13.42 4.34
CA LEU A 86 -5.12 -13.53 3.02
C LEU A 86 -5.59 -14.95 2.78
N ASN A 87 -6.88 -15.11 2.58
CA ASN A 87 -7.49 -16.36 2.11
C ASN A 87 -7.79 -16.23 0.61
N ILE A 88 -7.34 -17.22 -0.15
CA ILE A 88 -7.58 -17.31 -1.59
C ILE A 88 -8.51 -18.49 -1.84
N SER A 89 -9.66 -18.19 -2.43
CA SER A 89 -10.67 -19.13 -2.88
C SER A 89 -10.91 -18.99 -4.38
N GLY A 90 -11.84 -19.76 -4.95
CA GLY A 90 -12.13 -19.73 -6.37
C GLY A 90 -11.71 -21.01 -7.08
N PRO A 91 -11.46 -21.00 -8.40
CA PRO A 91 -11.15 -22.21 -9.18
C PRO A 91 -9.95 -22.96 -8.61
N PRO A 92 -10.01 -24.29 -8.43
CA PRO A 92 -8.91 -25.07 -7.86
C PRO A 92 -7.58 -24.90 -8.60
N ALA A 93 -7.62 -24.71 -9.91
CA ALA A 93 -6.44 -24.47 -10.72
C ALA A 93 -5.71 -23.16 -10.32
N TYR A 94 -6.46 -22.09 -10.01
CA TYR A 94 -5.89 -20.83 -9.56
C TYR A 94 -5.26 -20.97 -8.16
N VAL A 95 -5.96 -21.60 -7.22
CA VAL A 95 -5.45 -21.82 -5.86
C VAL A 95 -4.17 -22.66 -5.88
N GLN A 96 -4.14 -23.76 -6.67
CA GLN A 96 -2.97 -24.61 -6.81
C GLN A 96 -1.80 -23.88 -7.50
N ALA A 97 -2.07 -23.09 -8.54
CA ALA A 97 -1.06 -22.31 -9.22
C ALA A 97 -0.44 -21.26 -8.28
N ASN A 98 -1.24 -20.56 -7.48
CA ASN A 98 -0.74 -19.61 -6.49
C ASN A 98 0.17 -20.30 -5.47
N ALA A 99 -0.26 -21.41 -4.88
CA ALA A 99 0.52 -22.18 -3.90
C ALA A 99 1.83 -22.74 -4.48
N ALA A 100 1.82 -23.13 -5.76
CA ALA A 100 3.00 -23.67 -6.44
C ALA A 100 4.00 -22.60 -6.93
N THR A 101 3.59 -21.34 -7.02
CA THR A 101 4.43 -20.26 -7.60
C THR A 101 4.76 -19.17 -6.59
N VAL A 102 3.81 -18.27 -6.34
CA VAL A 102 4.03 -17.06 -5.53
C VAL A 102 3.67 -17.23 -4.05
N ASP A 103 2.83 -18.20 -3.73
CA ASP A 103 2.40 -18.55 -2.36
C ASP A 103 2.05 -17.32 -1.51
N THR A 104 1.08 -16.54 -1.98
CA THR A 104 0.67 -15.30 -1.32
C THR A 104 -0.41 -15.50 -0.26
N ALA A 105 -1.04 -16.69 -0.21
CA ALA A 105 -2.06 -17.01 0.78
C ALA A 105 -1.48 -17.13 2.19
N GLY A 106 -2.29 -16.80 3.19
CA GLY A 106 -1.96 -16.91 4.60
C GLY A 106 -1.48 -15.59 5.21
N ARG A 107 -0.82 -15.71 6.37
CA ARG A 107 -0.42 -14.54 7.18
C ARG A 107 0.84 -13.90 6.63
N TYR A 108 0.85 -12.59 6.63
CA TYR A 108 2.01 -11.79 6.27
C TYR A 108 2.19 -10.61 7.23
N THR A 109 3.41 -10.10 7.31
CA THR A 109 3.73 -8.87 8.01
C THR A 109 4.55 -7.98 7.10
N LYS A 110 4.22 -6.70 7.05
CA LYS A 110 4.99 -5.72 6.30
C LYS A 110 5.19 -4.43 7.06
N LEU A 111 6.33 -3.81 6.84
CA LEU A 111 6.66 -2.46 7.28
C LEU A 111 6.60 -1.53 6.09
N ARG A 112 5.86 -0.42 6.23
CA ARG A 112 5.76 0.62 5.21
C ARG A 112 6.18 1.95 5.81
N GLY A 113 7.00 2.69 5.08
CA GLY A 113 7.49 3.99 5.50
C GLY A 113 7.40 5.03 4.41
N GLU A 114 7.08 6.26 4.79
CA GLU A 114 7.16 7.44 3.93
C GLU A 114 7.76 8.60 4.73
N TYR A 115 8.67 9.32 4.09
CA TYR A 115 9.26 10.54 4.62
C TYR A 115 9.30 11.60 3.55
N GLN A 116 8.90 12.82 3.90
CA GLN A 116 8.96 13.98 3.04
C GLN A 116 9.60 15.14 3.80
N TYR A 117 10.53 15.81 3.15
CA TYR A 117 11.13 17.04 3.64
C TYR A 117 10.99 18.15 2.60
N LEU A 118 10.27 19.20 2.94
CA LEU A 118 10.14 20.41 2.14
C LEU A 118 11.04 21.48 2.74
N HIS A 119 12.10 21.84 2.02
CA HIS A 119 13.04 22.88 2.42
C HIS A 119 12.72 24.21 1.71
N PHE A 120 12.70 25.30 2.46
CA PHE A 120 12.51 26.66 1.95
C PHE A 120 13.86 27.35 1.83
N LEU A 121 14.21 27.76 0.62
CA LEU A 121 15.42 28.51 0.32
C LEU A 121 15.14 30.03 0.41
N ASN A 122 16.17 30.80 0.76
CA ASN A 122 16.05 32.27 0.99
C ASN A 122 15.60 33.08 -0.23
N ASN A 123 15.72 32.52 -1.43
CA ASN A 123 15.35 33.14 -2.71
C ASN A 123 13.95 32.76 -3.20
N GLY A 124 13.09 32.19 -2.33
CA GLY A 124 11.74 31.79 -2.67
C GLY A 124 11.63 30.41 -3.34
N HIS A 125 12.75 29.75 -3.61
CA HIS A 125 12.74 28.39 -4.11
C HIS A 125 12.41 27.38 -3.01
N ARG A 126 11.90 26.21 -3.43
CA ARG A 126 11.59 25.10 -2.54
C ARG A 126 12.19 23.80 -3.08
N VAL A 127 12.76 23.01 -2.18
CA VAL A 127 13.28 21.68 -2.51
C VAL A 127 12.45 20.66 -1.75
N LEU A 128 11.90 19.70 -2.45
CA LEU A 128 11.17 18.56 -1.88
C LEU A 128 12.02 17.31 -2.02
N LEU A 129 12.35 16.69 -0.88
CA LEU A 129 12.87 15.33 -0.79
C LEU A 129 11.71 14.42 -0.39
N ARG A 130 11.54 13.30 -1.10
CA ARG A 130 10.59 12.25 -0.75
C ARG A 130 11.31 10.93 -0.73
N LEU A 131 11.09 10.14 0.33
CA LEU A 131 11.54 8.77 0.46
C LEU A 131 10.32 7.93 0.80
N SER A 132 10.16 6.80 0.15
CA SER A 132 9.10 5.84 0.49
C SER A 132 9.60 4.42 0.29
N GLY A 133 9.11 3.49 1.10
CA GLY A 133 9.54 2.10 0.99
C GLY A 133 8.62 1.14 1.71
N GLN A 134 8.80 -0.12 1.38
CA GLN A 134 8.12 -1.25 1.97
C GLN A 134 9.08 -2.42 2.11
N ALA A 135 8.94 -3.17 3.20
CA ALA A 135 9.59 -4.46 3.40
C ALA A 135 8.56 -5.45 3.93
N SER A 136 8.53 -6.66 3.40
CA SER A 136 7.63 -7.74 3.80
C SER A 136 8.42 -8.98 4.17
N ASP A 137 7.86 -9.80 5.08
CA ASP A 137 8.42 -11.09 5.51
C ASP A 137 8.18 -12.21 4.48
N ARG A 138 7.25 -12.00 3.51
CA ARG A 138 6.92 -12.98 2.47
C ARG A 138 6.37 -12.29 1.21
N ASN A 139 6.08 -13.10 0.18
CA ASN A 139 5.43 -12.61 -1.03
C ASN A 139 4.01 -12.10 -0.72
N LEU A 140 3.69 -10.96 -1.26
CA LEU A 140 2.41 -10.29 -1.08
C LEU A 140 1.51 -10.50 -2.29
N ASP A 141 0.21 -10.49 -2.07
CA ASP A 141 -0.76 -10.36 -3.17
C ASP A 141 -0.62 -8.99 -3.87
N SER A 142 -1.03 -8.92 -5.12
CA SER A 142 -0.94 -7.69 -5.93
C SER A 142 -1.59 -6.47 -5.26
N SER A 143 -2.65 -6.67 -4.49
CA SER A 143 -3.35 -5.63 -3.74
C SER A 143 -2.55 -5.05 -2.57
N GLU A 144 -1.48 -5.73 -2.12
CA GLU A 144 -0.67 -5.37 -0.97
C GLU A 144 0.78 -4.99 -1.34
N LYS A 145 1.15 -5.12 -2.61
CA LYS A 145 2.49 -4.77 -3.11
C LYS A 145 2.72 -3.27 -3.15
N PHE A 146 3.98 -2.89 -3.04
CA PHE A 146 4.41 -1.51 -3.27
C PHE A 146 4.48 -1.25 -4.78
N LEU A 147 3.83 -0.19 -5.25
CA LEU A 147 3.84 0.22 -6.66
C LEU A 147 4.89 1.31 -6.87
N LEU A 148 5.87 1.05 -7.72
CA LEU A 148 6.91 2.04 -8.07
C LEU A 148 6.42 3.04 -9.11
N GLY A 149 5.49 2.66 -9.98
CA GLY A 149 4.91 3.53 -11.00
C GLY A 149 3.69 4.33 -10.52
N GLY A 150 3.29 5.31 -11.31
CA GLY A 150 2.07 6.10 -11.11
C GLY A 150 2.26 7.44 -10.42
N VAL A 151 1.15 8.08 -10.06
CA VAL A 151 1.11 9.46 -9.52
C VAL A 151 1.84 9.63 -8.19
N ASN A 152 1.94 8.58 -7.41
CA ASN A 152 2.62 8.58 -6.11
C ASN A 152 4.05 8.02 -6.17
N GLY A 153 4.47 7.53 -7.33
CA GLY A 153 5.77 6.95 -7.57
C GLY A 153 6.54 7.65 -8.70
N VAL A 154 7.20 6.86 -9.53
CA VAL A 154 7.92 7.36 -10.71
C VAL A 154 6.91 7.63 -11.82
N ARG A 155 6.65 8.89 -12.12
CA ARG A 155 5.62 9.33 -13.09
C ARG A 155 5.88 8.90 -14.53
N ALA A 156 7.11 8.46 -14.84
CA ALA A 156 7.45 7.94 -16.16
C ALA A 156 6.88 6.53 -16.42
N TYR A 157 6.42 5.85 -15.38
CA TYR A 157 5.82 4.52 -15.49
C TYR A 157 4.32 4.57 -15.24
N PRO A 158 3.51 3.80 -15.99
CA PRO A 158 2.08 3.65 -15.75
C PRO A 158 1.76 3.15 -14.32
N GLU A 159 0.54 3.41 -13.87
CA GLU A 159 0.05 2.83 -12.62
C GLU A 159 0.01 1.30 -12.72
N GLY A 160 0.47 0.63 -11.65
CA GLY A 160 0.52 -0.83 -11.58
C GLY A 160 1.77 -1.46 -12.18
N GLU A 161 2.67 -0.69 -12.78
CA GLU A 161 3.98 -1.22 -13.20
C GLU A 161 4.95 -1.33 -12.01
N ALA A 162 5.84 -2.33 -12.12
CA ALA A 162 6.87 -2.66 -11.15
C ALA A 162 6.34 -2.83 -9.71
N PRO A 163 5.37 -3.74 -9.47
CA PRO A 163 4.94 -4.08 -8.13
C PRO A 163 6.04 -4.88 -7.41
N GLY A 164 6.36 -4.50 -6.17
CA GLY A 164 7.37 -5.18 -5.36
C GLY A 164 6.88 -5.53 -3.97
N ASP A 165 7.32 -6.66 -3.43
CA ASP A 165 7.11 -7.02 -2.03
C ASP A 165 8.01 -6.18 -1.12
N GLN A 166 9.21 -5.87 -1.63
CA GLN A 166 10.18 -4.97 -1.03
C GLN A 166 10.59 -3.91 -2.05
N ALA A 167 10.57 -2.66 -1.65
CA ALA A 167 10.93 -1.55 -2.53
C ALA A 167 11.40 -0.33 -1.72
N LEU A 168 12.25 0.47 -2.36
CA LEU A 168 12.66 1.79 -1.89
C LEU A 168 12.62 2.76 -3.07
N LEU A 169 11.97 3.89 -2.87
CA LEU A 169 11.88 5.00 -3.82
C LEU A 169 12.41 6.27 -3.16
N ALA A 170 13.31 6.97 -3.85
CA ALA A 170 13.92 8.23 -3.41
C ALA A 170 13.76 9.33 -4.47
#